data_dbb744a62eb498ae6059184a78fd7bda
#
_entry.id   dbb744a62eb498ae6059184a78fd7bda
#
_cell.length_a   1.000
_cell.length_b   1.000
_cell.length_c   1.000
_cell.angle_alpha   90.00
_cell.angle_beta   90.00
_cell.angle_gamma   90.00
#
_symmetry.space_group_name_H-M   'P 1'
#
loop_
_entity.id
_entity.type
_entity.pdbx_description
1 polymer ?
#
loop_
_entity_poly.entity_id
_entity_poly.type
_entity_poly.pdbx_seq_one_letter_code
_entity_poly.pdbx_strand_id
1 'polypeptide(L)'
;MTKDNNNNPRYLAVKTLERISDGAYSNLQINNVIDSTKMSEKDTRLFTNIVYGVIQHRLTFEYYVSKLVKHPGKLQNWVKELLYTAIYQMIYLDKVPNRAIFDESIKIAKFRGHDGIRRLVTGVLHKIDRDGLPQITGVNAIEKQSIEASVPVWIIKQLNNQVGKAKTESILKSINQPANQSIRINIKKIEKKALVKELERIGFTVRDSEVAADALVLKDGVAAHTALFKEGFYTIQDESAMLPVQSMDIDGDDYILDTCAAPGGKTTQIAEHLTTGLVVALDLHENKLHKIMENAERMGVSENVDMVSVIICSLVL
;
A
#
# COMPACT_ATOMS: atom_id res chain seq x y z
N MET A 1 11.62 -28.80 14.63
CA MET A 1 10.58 -27.81 14.22
C MET A 1 10.94 -26.34 14.54
N THR A 2 12.07 -26.04 15.09
CA THR A 2 12.46 -24.69 15.55
C THR A 2 13.25 -23.85 14.52
N LYS A 3 13.77 -24.44 13.43
CA LYS A 3 14.46 -23.70 12.36
C LYS A 3 13.55 -23.26 11.21
N ASP A 4 12.36 -23.85 11.07
CA ASP A 4 11.46 -23.64 9.93
C ASP A 4 10.59 -22.37 10.05
N ASN A 5 10.28 -21.95 11.29
CA ASN A 5 9.36 -20.82 11.49
C ASN A 5 9.99 -19.45 11.18
N ASN A 6 11.32 -19.32 11.23
CA ASN A 6 12.00 -18.04 10.97
C ASN A 6 11.95 -17.60 9.50
N ASN A 7 11.59 -18.49 8.60
CA ASN A 7 11.40 -18.19 7.17
C ASN A 7 9.98 -18.54 6.66
N ASN A 8 9.06 -18.93 7.56
CA ASN A 8 7.70 -19.24 7.16
C ASN A 8 6.91 -17.94 6.92
N PRO A 9 6.48 -17.63 5.67
CA PRO A 9 5.85 -16.36 5.32
C PRO A 9 4.55 -16.11 6.10
N ARG A 10 3.77 -17.15 6.40
CA ARG A 10 2.51 -17.03 7.14
C ARG A 10 2.73 -16.73 8.62
N TYR A 11 3.69 -17.41 9.24
CA TYR A 11 4.07 -17.15 10.62
C TYR A 11 4.62 -15.73 10.80
N LEU A 12 5.50 -15.32 9.88
CA LEU A 12 6.05 -13.97 9.86
C LEU A 12 4.96 -12.91 9.64
N ALA A 13 3.98 -13.19 8.77
CA ALA A 13 2.84 -12.29 8.55
C ALA A 13 2.03 -12.08 9.84
N VAL A 14 1.68 -13.16 10.56
CA VAL A 14 0.96 -13.05 11.84
C VAL A 14 1.75 -12.21 12.86
N LYS A 15 3.07 -12.45 12.98
CA LYS A 15 3.93 -11.71 13.92
C LYS A 15 4.06 -10.23 13.54
N THR A 16 4.13 -9.94 12.25
CA THR A 16 4.19 -8.57 11.72
C THR A 16 2.88 -7.82 11.96
N LEU A 17 1.74 -8.45 11.67
CA LEU A 17 0.41 -7.89 11.90
C LEU A 17 0.16 -7.62 13.38
N GLU A 18 0.60 -8.49 14.27
CA GLU A 18 0.52 -8.29 15.73
C GLU A 18 1.26 -6.99 16.13
N ARG A 19 2.48 -6.76 15.64
CA ARG A 19 3.23 -5.52 15.90
C ARG A 19 2.56 -4.28 15.30
N ILE A 20 1.98 -4.42 14.11
CA ILE A 20 1.25 -3.32 13.46
C ILE A 20 0.00 -2.96 14.26
N SER A 21 -0.75 -3.93 14.77
CA SER A 21 -1.90 -3.66 15.63
C SER A 21 -1.53 -3.07 17.00
N ASP A 22 -0.28 -3.24 17.43
CA ASP A 22 0.29 -2.58 18.62
C ASP A 22 0.87 -1.17 18.31
N GLY A 23 0.65 -0.65 17.09
CA GLY A 23 0.99 0.73 16.68
C GLY A 23 2.27 0.87 15.83
N ALA A 24 2.90 -0.22 15.39
CA ALA A 24 4.08 -0.12 14.53
C ALA A 24 3.69 0.21 13.08
N TYR A 25 4.56 0.96 12.38
CA TYR A 25 4.37 1.30 10.97
C TYR A 25 4.54 0.08 10.06
N SER A 26 3.52 -0.19 9.23
CA SER A 26 3.45 -1.39 8.39
C SER A 26 4.61 -1.53 7.41
N ASN A 27 4.96 -0.47 6.69
CA ASN A 27 6.06 -0.46 5.73
C ASN A 27 7.42 -0.75 6.39
N LEU A 28 7.69 -0.16 7.55
CA LEU A 28 8.93 -0.40 8.28
C LEU A 28 9.02 -1.85 8.79
N GLN A 29 7.91 -2.38 9.32
CA GLN A 29 7.88 -3.76 9.81
C GLN A 29 8.05 -4.77 8.67
N ILE A 30 7.43 -4.53 7.52
CA ILE A 30 7.56 -5.41 6.34
C ILE A 30 9.00 -5.41 5.85
N ASN A 31 9.62 -4.24 5.65
CA ASN A 31 11.00 -4.13 5.18
C ASN A 31 11.97 -4.80 6.16
N ASN A 32 11.85 -4.52 7.47
CA ASN A 32 12.69 -5.15 8.49
C ASN A 32 12.61 -6.69 8.46
N VAL A 33 11.42 -7.25 8.20
CA VAL A 33 11.27 -8.71 8.09
C VAL A 33 11.91 -9.23 6.82
N ILE A 34 11.73 -8.56 5.69
CA ILE A 34 12.34 -8.96 4.40
C ILE A 34 13.87 -8.94 4.53
N ASP A 35 14.44 -7.87 5.07
CA ASP A 35 15.90 -7.69 5.21
C ASP A 35 16.52 -8.68 6.22
N SER A 36 15.79 -9.03 7.27
CA SER A 36 16.29 -9.91 8.35
C SER A 36 16.07 -11.40 8.10
N THR A 37 15.37 -11.78 7.02
CA THR A 37 15.02 -13.18 6.74
C THR A 37 15.58 -13.64 5.40
N LYS A 38 15.71 -14.97 5.26
CA LYS A 38 16.16 -15.61 4.00
C LYS A 38 14.96 -16.23 3.25
N MET A 39 13.86 -15.48 3.15
CA MET A 39 12.71 -15.93 2.36
C MET A 39 13.06 -15.97 0.87
N SER A 40 12.49 -16.94 0.14
CA SER A 40 12.52 -16.91 -1.32
C SER A 40 11.70 -15.73 -1.83
N GLU A 41 11.94 -15.29 -3.08
CA GLU A 41 11.09 -14.23 -3.70
C GLU A 41 9.60 -14.59 -3.66
N LYS A 42 9.25 -15.85 -3.84
CA LYS A 42 7.88 -16.34 -3.80
C LYS A 42 7.27 -16.22 -2.40
N ASP A 43 8.04 -16.55 -1.37
CA ASP A 43 7.60 -16.43 0.02
C ASP A 43 7.53 -14.96 0.45
N THR A 44 8.46 -14.12 0.00
CA THR A 44 8.43 -12.68 0.22
C THR A 44 7.17 -12.05 -0.37
N ARG A 45 6.80 -12.42 -1.61
CA ARG A 45 5.55 -11.98 -2.23
C ARG A 45 4.32 -12.45 -1.45
N LEU A 46 4.30 -13.71 -1.02
CA LEU A 46 3.20 -14.25 -0.22
C LEU A 46 3.08 -13.51 1.11
N PHE A 47 4.19 -13.32 1.84
CA PHE A 47 4.25 -12.58 3.08
C PHE A 47 3.71 -11.15 2.93
N THR A 48 4.20 -10.44 1.94
CA THR A 48 3.82 -9.04 1.66
C THR A 48 2.33 -8.94 1.31
N ASN A 49 1.83 -9.82 0.43
CA ASN A 49 0.43 -9.86 0.05
C ASN A 49 -0.49 -10.14 1.25
N ILE A 50 -0.11 -11.07 2.13
CA ILE A 50 -0.89 -11.38 3.33
C ILE A 50 -0.93 -10.17 4.27
N VAL A 51 0.22 -9.54 4.55
CA VAL A 51 0.26 -8.43 5.50
C VAL A 51 -0.55 -7.24 4.98
N TYR A 52 -0.30 -6.78 3.77
CA TYR A 52 -1.06 -5.65 3.20
C TYR A 52 -2.54 -5.99 3.00
N GLY A 53 -2.84 -7.20 2.53
CA GLY A 53 -4.22 -7.60 2.30
C GLY A 53 -5.04 -7.70 3.61
N VAL A 54 -4.44 -8.17 4.70
CA VAL A 54 -5.12 -8.17 6.01
C VAL A 54 -5.35 -6.75 6.53
N ILE A 55 -4.38 -5.84 6.36
CA ILE A 55 -4.54 -4.43 6.74
C ILE A 55 -5.67 -3.80 5.93
N GLN A 56 -5.66 -4.00 4.63
CA GLN A 56 -6.63 -3.44 3.69
C GLN A 56 -8.06 -3.89 3.99
N HIS A 57 -8.25 -5.15 4.38
CA HIS A 57 -9.56 -5.75 4.63
C HIS A 57 -9.87 -5.94 6.13
N ARG A 58 -9.21 -5.17 7.01
CA ARG A 58 -9.28 -5.31 8.46
C ARG A 58 -10.71 -5.35 9.00
N LEU A 59 -11.55 -4.37 8.68
CA LEU A 59 -12.91 -4.26 9.21
C LEU A 59 -13.80 -5.42 8.76
N THR A 60 -13.60 -5.90 7.55
CA THR A 60 -14.30 -7.07 7.00
C THR A 60 -13.95 -8.33 7.81
N PHE A 61 -12.66 -8.54 8.10
CA PHE A 61 -12.22 -9.72 8.86
C PHE A 61 -12.62 -9.65 10.34
N GLU A 62 -12.58 -8.47 10.93
CA GLU A 62 -13.10 -8.24 12.30
C GLU A 62 -14.57 -8.63 12.40
N TYR A 63 -15.38 -8.23 11.41
CA TYR A 63 -16.78 -8.64 11.35
C TYR A 63 -16.92 -10.15 11.25
N TYR A 64 -16.23 -10.80 10.30
CA TYR A 64 -16.34 -12.26 10.13
C TYR A 64 -15.93 -13.02 11.39
N VAL A 65 -14.79 -12.67 11.98
CA VAL A 65 -14.34 -13.33 13.23
C VAL A 65 -15.32 -13.07 14.37
N SER A 66 -15.95 -11.90 14.44
CA SER A 66 -16.98 -11.59 15.45
C SER A 66 -18.21 -12.50 15.35
N LYS A 67 -18.53 -12.98 14.16
CA LYS A 67 -19.65 -13.91 13.90
C LYS A 67 -19.28 -15.38 14.01
N LEU A 68 -18.01 -15.69 13.77
CA LEU A 68 -17.51 -17.08 13.78
C LEU A 68 -17.11 -17.56 15.18
N VAL A 69 -16.69 -16.64 16.05
CA VAL A 69 -16.18 -16.94 17.40
C VAL A 69 -17.16 -16.46 18.46
N LYS A 70 -17.46 -17.33 19.43
CA LYS A 70 -18.45 -17.03 20.50
C LYS A 70 -18.04 -15.84 21.40
N HIS A 71 -16.74 -15.68 21.67
CA HIS A 71 -16.20 -14.62 22.54
C HIS A 71 -15.00 -13.93 21.87
N PRO A 72 -15.20 -13.13 20.81
CA PRO A 72 -14.11 -12.55 20.02
C PRO A 72 -13.24 -11.57 20.83
N GLY A 73 -13.84 -10.89 21.83
CA GLY A 73 -13.10 -9.98 22.72
C GLY A 73 -12.10 -10.66 23.66
N LYS A 74 -12.24 -11.98 23.89
CA LYS A 74 -11.32 -12.76 24.73
C LYS A 74 -10.17 -13.38 23.94
N LEU A 75 -10.16 -13.24 22.61
CA LEU A 75 -9.06 -13.74 21.79
C LEU A 75 -7.80 -12.91 21.99
N GLN A 76 -6.68 -13.60 22.16
CA GLN A 76 -5.36 -12.97 22.11
C GLN A 76 -5.15 -12.33 20.72
N ASN A 77 -4.44 -11.20 20.66
CA ASN A 77 -4.27 -10.43 19.45
C ASN A 77 -3.71 -11.29 18.29
N TRP A 78 -2.63 -12.04 18.53
CA TRP A 78 -2.03 -12.90 17.51
C TRP A 78 -2.99 -13.99 16.97
N VAL A 79 -3.97 -14.44 17.77
CA VAL A 79 -4.99 -15.43 17.32
C VAL A 79 -5.97 -14.78 16.35
N LYS A 80 -6.35 -13.52 16.60
CA LYS A 80 -7.17 -12.74 15.66
C LYS A 80 -6.41 -12.58 14.33
N GLU A 81 -5.13 -12.14 14.41
CA GLU A 81 -4.29 -11.97 13.21
C GLU A 81 -4.09 -13.28 12.44
N LEU A 82 -3.96 -14.40 13.12
CA LEU A 82 -3.89 -15.71 12.48
C LEU A 82 -5.19 -16.04 11.72
N LEU A 83 -6.35 -15.78 12.32
CA LEU A 83 -7.64 -16.00 11.66
C LEU A 83 -7.82 -15.05 10.46
N TYR A 84 -7.47 -13.76 10.60
CA TYR A 84 -7.53 -12.79 9.49
C TYR A 84 -6.61 -13.23 8.34
N THR A 85 -5.40 -13.67 8.65
CA THR A 85 -4.43 -14.20 7.68
C THR A 85 -4.99 -15.43 6.93
N ALA A 86 -5.67 -16.33 7.62
CA ALA A 86 -6.27 -17.49 7.00
C ALA A 86 -7.46 -17.10 6.11
N ILE A 87 -8.36 -16.25 6.60
CA ILE A 87 -9.53 -15.77 5.86
C ILE A 87 -9.10 -15.00 4.60
N TYR A 88 -8.10 -14.12 4.71
CA TYR A 88 -7.55 -13.41 3.56
C TYR A 88 -7.10 -14.36 2.46
N GLN A 89 -6.33 -15.39 2.81
CA GLN A 89 -5.84 -16.37 1.84
C GLN A 89 -6.98 -17.15 1.18
N MET A 90 -8.03 -17.51 1.94
CA MET A 90 -9.20 -18.23 1.41
C MET A 90 -10.01 -17.38 0.42
N ILE A 91 -10.06 -16.07 0.59
CA ILE A 91 -10.88 -15.15 -0.24
C ILE A 91 -10.12 -14.64 -1.46
N TYR A 92 -8.84 -14.27 -1.27
CA TYR A 92 -8.11 -13.44 -2.23
C TYR A 92 -6.92 -14.15 -2.89
N LEU A 93 -6.55 -15.35 -2.46
CA LEU A 93 -5.40 -16.07 -3.01
C LEU A 93 -5.84 -17.39 -3.68
N ASP A 94 -6.47 -17.31 -4.85
CA ASP A 94 -7.01 -18.45 -5.61
C ASP A 94 -6.00 -19.58 -5.87
N LYS A 95 -4.69 -19.23 -5.94
CA LYS A 95 -3.62 -20.21 -6.17
C LYS A 95 -3.18 -20.95 -4.91
N VAL A 96 -3.72 -20.62 -3.74
CA VAL A 96 -3.37 -21.26 -2.47
C VAL A 96 -4.48 -22.23 -2.06
N PRO A 97 -4.24 -23.55 -2.07
CA PRO A 97 -5.26 -24.51 -1.68
C PRO A 97 -5.68 -24.36 -0.21
N ASN A 98 -6.98 -24.46 0.09
CA ASN A 98 -7.52 -24.38 1.46
C ASN A 98 -6.82 -25.34 2.43
N ARG A 99 -6.48 -26.55 1.98
CA ARG A 99 -5.73 -27.52 2.78
C ARG A 99 -4.41 -26.95 3.28
N ALA A 100 -3.66 -26.26 2.42
CA ALA A 100 -2.38 -25.66 2.81
C ALA A 100 -2.56 -24.51 3.80
N ILE A 101 -3.65 -23.72 3.64
CA ILE A 101 -4.00 -22.63 4.58
C ILE A 101 -4.32 -23.23 5.95
N PHE A 102 -5.11 -24.29 6.00
CA PHE A 102 -5.52 -24.96 7.25
C PHE A 102 -4.33 -25.58 7.95
N ASP A 103 -3.55 -26.39 7.24
CA ASP A 103 -2.37 -27.08 7.80
C ASP A 103 -1.40 -26.10 8.43
N GLU A 104 -1.07 -25.01 7.73
CA GLU A 104 -0.15 -23.99 8.25
C GLU A 104 -0.74 -23.18 9.40
N SER A 105 -2.02 -22.79 9.33
CA SER A 105 -2.68 -22.06 10.43
C SER A 105 -2.78 -22.90 11.69
N ILE A 106 -3.10 -24.19 11.56
CA ILE A 106 -3.16 -25.13 12.70
C ILE A 106 -1.76 -25.38 13.28
N LYS A 107 -0.71 -25.48 12.44
CA LYS A 107 0.69 -25.59 12.92
C LYS A 107 1.10 -24.34 13.70
N ILE A 108 0.77 -23.14 13.22
CA ILE A 108 1.07 -21.89 13.93
C ILE A 108 0.31 -21.84 15.25
N ALA A 109 -0.98 -22.19 15.27
CA ALA A 109 -1.79 -22.23 16.47
C ALA A 109 -1.25 -23.23 17.52
N LYS A 110 -0.76 -24.39 17.07
CA LYS A 110 -0.12 -25.39 17.94
C LYS A 110 1.23 -24.93 18.47
N PHE A 111 1.98 -24.20 17.66
CA PHE A 111 3.33 -23.74 18.03
C PHE A 111 3.29 -22.58 19.04
N ARG A 112 2.37 -21.60 18.86
CA ARG A 112 2.28 -20.39 19.70
C ARG A 112 1.34 -20.54 20.88
N GLY A 113 0.38 -21.42 20.80
CA GLY A 113 -0.70 -21.55 21.77
C GLY A 113 -0.78 -22.94 22.39
N HIS A 114 -1.87 -23.13 23.12
CA HIS A 114 -2.25 -24.40 23.73
C HIS A 114 -3.33 -25.11 22.91
N ASP A 115 -3.67 -26.34 23.28
CA ASP A 115 -4.64 -27.17 22.57
C ASP A 115 -6.03 -26.52 22.39
N GLY A 116 -6.46 -25.67 23.32
CA GLY A 116 -7.70 -24.93 23.21
C GLY A 116 -7.70 -23.96 22.03
N ILE A 117 -6.59 -23.23 21.83
CA ILE A 117 -6.43 -22.32 20.69
C ILE A 117 -6.36 -23.11 19.39
N ARG A 118 -5.60 -24.21 19.35
CA ARG A 118 -5.55 -25.08 18.18
C ARG A 118 -6.94 -25.58 17.78
N ARG A 119 -7.74 -26.07 18.75
CA ARG A 119 -9.12 -26.54 18.48
C ARG A 119 -10.03 -25.41 17.97
N LEU A 120 -9.90 -24.21 18.55
CA LEU A 120 -10.66 -23.04 18.12
C LEU A 120 -10.33 -22.68 16.66
N VAL A 121 -9.06 -22.53 16.32
CA VAL A 121 -8.63 -22.21 14.95
C VAL A 121 -9.12 -23.29 13.97
N THR A 122 -8.91 -24.57 14.30
CA THR A 122 -9.39 -25.70 13.48
C THR A 122 -10.91 -25.61 13.29
N GLY A 123 -11.68 -25.39 14.35
CA GLY A 123 -13.14 -25.32 14.28
C GLY A 123 -13.65 -24.15 13.44
N VAL A 124 -13.01 -22.98 13.55
CA VAL A 124 -13.34 -21.78 12.73
C VAL A 124 -13.06 -22.04 11.26
N LEU A 125 -11.89 -22.57 10.90
CA LEU A 125 -11.53 -22.85 9.51
C LEU A 125 -12.45 -23.87 8.85
N HIS A 126 -12.73 -24.98 9.54
CA HIS A 126 -13.68 -25.99 9.02
C HIS A 126 -15.11 -25.47 8.94
N LYS A 127 -15.51 -24.57 9.83
CA LYS A 127 -16.82 -23.93 9.72
C LYS A 127 -16.94 -23.06 8.49
N ILE A 128 -15.89 -22.27 8.18
CA ILE A 128 -15.85 -21.47 6.94
C ILE A 128 -15.87 -22.36 5.70
N ASP A 129 -15.10 -23.45 5.69
CA ASP A 129 -15.02 -24.37 4.56
C ASP A 129 -16.36 -25.05 4.26
N ARG A 130 -17.10 -25.40 5.31
CA ARG A 130 -18.40 -26.09 5.20
C ARG A 130 -19.56 -25.14 4.92
N ASP A 131 -19.65 -24.04 5.67
CA ASP A 131 -20.83 -23.16 5.72
C ASP A 131 -20.62 -21.87 4.91
N GLY A 132 -19.41 -21.60 4.45
CA GLY A 132 -19.00 -20.32 3.87
C GLY A 132 -18.80 -19.22 4.93
N LEU A 133 -18.51 -18.01 4.44
CA LEU A 133 -18.37 -16.85 5.28
C LEU A 133 -19.73 -16.32 5.74
N PRO A 134 -19.83 -15.76 6.96
CA PRO A 134 -21.06 -15.18 7.44
C PRO A 134 -21.57 -14.05 6.55
N GLN A 135 -22.86 -14.04 6.28
CA GLN A 135 -23.49 -12.89 5.60
C GLN A 135 -23.46 -11.64 6.50
N ILE A 136 -23.30 -10.47 5.89
CA ILE A 136 -23.34 -9.20 6.60
C ILE A 136 -24.79 -8.83 6.84
N THR A 137 -25.28 -9.09 8.06
CA THR A 137 -26.67 -8.88 8.50
C THR A 137 -26.73 -8.23 9.88
N GLY A 138 -27.87 -7.61 10.21
CA GLY A 138 -28.09 -6.99 11.52
C GLY A 138 -27.34 -5.66 11.72
N VAL A 139 -26.98 -4.99 10.62
CA VAL A 139 -26.30 -3.68 10.60
C VAL A 139 -27.05 -2.74 9.66
N ASN A 140 -26.90 -1.43 9.83
CA ASN A 140 -27.48 -0.45 8.91
C ASN A 140 -26.71 -0.39 7.59
N ALA A 141 -27.25 0.32 6.59
CA ALA A 141 -26.69 0.38 5.24
C ALA A 141 -25.25 0.94 5.20
N ILE A 142 -24.93 1.95 6.00
CA ILE A 142 -23.59 2.55 6.05
C ILE A 142 -22.60 1.60 6.75
N GLU A 143 -23.01 0.96 7.81
CA GLU A 143 -22.20 -0.08 8.47
C GLU A 143 -21.93 -1.26 7.53
N LYS A 144 -22.93 -1.68 6.76
CA LYS A 144 -22.75 -2.71 5.74
C LYS A 144 -21.70 -2.31 4.71
N GLN A 145 -21.79 -1.11 4.16
CA GLN A 145 -20.81 -0.56 3.24
C GLN A 145 -19.41 -0.48 3.88
N SER A 146 -19.34 -0.08 5.16
CA SER A 146 -18.09 -0.03 5.92
C SER A 146 -17.43 -1.39 6.04
N ILE A 147 -18.19 -2.43 6.33
CA ILE A 147 -17.68 -3.80 6.44
C ILE A 147 -17.27 -4.34 5.07
N GLU A 148 -18.10 -4.17 4.05
CA GLU A 148 -17.84 -4.68 2.68
C GLU A 148 -16.60 -4.04 2.04
N ALA A 149 -16.45 -2.72 2.18
CA ALA A 149 -15.31 -1.98 1.63
C ALA A 149 -14.11 -1.88 2.58
N SER A 150 -14.25 -2.34 3.82
CA SER A 150 -13.25 -2.16 4.89
C SER A 150 -12.84 -0.70 5.11
N VAL A 151 -13.81 0.21 5.02
CA VAL A 151 -13.63 1.66 5.18
C VAL A 151 -14.39 2.14 6.42
N PRO A 152 -13.76 2.92 7.33
CA PRO A 152 -14.44 3.43 8.52
C PRO A 152 -15.72 4.21 8.19
N VAL A 153 -16.77 4.01 9.02
CA VAL A 153 -18.09 4.64 8.85
C VAL A 153 -18.00 6.16 8.71
N TRP A 154 -17.10 6.81 9.45
CA TRP A 154 -16.95 8.27 9.40
C TRP A 154 -16.45 8.75 8.02
N ILE A 155 -15.57 7.99 7.36
CA ILE A 155 -15.10 8.30 6.00
C ILE A 155 -16.26 8.21 5.01
N ILE A 156 -17.08 7.16 5.11
CA ILE A 156 -18.25 6.99 4.22
C ILE A 156 -19.24 8.14 4.42
N LYS A 157 -19.49 8.56 5.66
CA LYS A 157 -20.34 9.72 5.94
C LYS A 157 -19.74 11.00 5.32
N GLN A 158 -18.45 11.20 5.45
CA GLN A 158 -17.76 12.36 4.87
C GLN A 158 -17.85 12.37 3.35
N LEU A 159 -17.59 11.23 2.70
CA LEU A 159 -17.74 11.09 1.25
C LEU A 159 -19.16 11.34 0.79
N ASN A 160 -20.16 10.79 1.49
CA ASN A 160 -21.56 11.05 1.17
C ASN A 160 -21.93 12.55 1.21
N ASN A 161 -21.35 13.29 2.16
CA ASN A 161 -21.58 14.73 2.27
C ASN A 161 -20.87 15.53 1.18
N GLN A 162 -19.67 15.10 0.76
CA GLN A 162 -18.85 15.83 -0.20
C GLN A 162 -19.23 15.53 -1.66
N VAL A 163 -19.47 14.27 -2.00
CA VAL A 163 -19.63 13.83 -3.39
C VAL A 163 -20.97 13.14 -3.66
N GLY A 164 -21.81 12.98 -2.65
CA GLY A 164 -23.10 12.30 -2.75
C GLY A 164 -23.00 10.76 -2.73
N LYS A 165 -24.15 10.11 -2.48
CA LYS A 165 -24.22 8.65 -2.27
C LYS A 165 -23.76 7.83 -3.48
N ALA A 166 -24.20 8.19 -4.69
CA ALA A 166 -23.88 7.43 -5.90
C ALA A 166 -22.36 7.43 -6.19
N LYS A 167 -21.71 8.59 -6.04
CA LYS A 167 -20.25 8.68 -6.21
C LYS A 167 -19.51 7.96 -5.11
N THR A 168 -19.99 8.04 -3.85
CA THR A 168 -19.43 7.29 -2.73
C THR A 168 -19.45 5.79 -2.99
N GLU A 169 -20.57 5.23 -3.45
CA GLU A 169 -20.65 3.80 -3.80
C GLU A 169 -19.64 3.40 -4.89
N SER A 170 -19.45 4.25 -5.90
CA SER A 170 -18.43 4.02 -6.92
C SER A 170 -17.02 4.02 -6.33
N ILE A 171 -16.70 4.96 -5.45
CA ILE A 171 -15.42 5.03 -4.74
C ILE A 171 -15.19 3.77 -3.90
N LEU A 172 -16.19 3.35 -3.10
CA LEU A 172 -16.08 2.16 -2.25
C LEU A 172 -15.87 0.87 -3.04
N LYS A 173 -16.41 0.76 -4.25
CA LYS A 173 -16.17 -0.38 -5.15
C LYS A 173 -14.74 -0.42 -5.71
N SER A 174 -14.12 0.75 -5.88
CA SER A 174 -12.78 0.86 -6.47
C SER A 174 -11.64 0.90 -5.45
N ILE A 175 -11.91 1.32 -4.19
CA ILE A 175 -10.86 1.62 -3.20
C ILE A 175 -9.95 0.43 -2.87
N ASN A 176 -10.46 -0.79 -2.98
CA ASN A 176 -9.71 -2.02 -2.72
C ASN A 176 -9.23 -2.73 -3.99
N GLN A 177 -9.44 -2.13 -5.16
CA GLN A 177 -8.88 -2.67 -6.39
C GLN A 177 -7.36 -2.43 -6.44
N PRO A 178 -6.60 -3.32 -7.07
CA PRO A 178 -5.18 -3.10 -7.26
C PRO A 178 -4.92 -1.74 -7.95
N ALA A 179 -4.02 -0.95 -7.38
CA ALA A 179 -3.62 0.31 -7.99
C ALA A 179 -2.96 0.07 -9.35
N ASN A 180 -3.22 0.96 -10.29
CA ASN A 180 -2.46 0.98 -11.54
C ASN A 180 -0.99 1.31 -11.23
N GLN A 181 -0.08 0.75 -12.02
CA GLN A 181 1.30 1.19 -11.99
C GLN A 181 1.44 2.42 -12.88
N SER A 182 1.37 3.61 -12.30
CA SER A 182 1.52 4.87 -13.02
C SER A 182 2.92 5.44 -12.87
N ILE A 183 3.37 6.09 -13.94
CA ILE A 183 4.67 6.77 -14.02
C ILE A 183 4.44 8.21 -14.50
N ARG A 184 5.27 9.13 -14.00
CA ARG A 184 5.38 10.49 -14.52
C ARG A 184 6.60 10.57 -15.44
N ILE A 185 6.40 11.10 -16.63
CA ILE A 185 7.44 11.32 -17.63
C ILE A 185 8.34 12.46 -17.18
N ASN A 186 9.63 12.31 -17.35
CA ASN A 186 10.57 13.42 -17.19
C ASN A 186 10.60 14.25 -18.48
N ILE A 187 9.87 15.35 -18.50
CA ILE A 187 9.73 16.21 -19.68
C ILE A 187 11.01 16.91 -20.11
N LYS A 188 12.03 17.02 -19.22
CA LYS A 188 13.36 17.54 -19.57
C LYS A 188 14.23 16.54 -20.32
N LYS A 189 13.95 15.22 -20.19
CA LYS A 189 14.83 14.17 -20.73
C LYS A 189 14.27 13.46 -21.95
N ILE A 190 12.95 13.32 -22.07
CA ILE A 190 12.35 12.53 -23.12
C ILE A 190 10.95 12.99 -23.48
N GLU A 191 10.63 12.94 -24.78
CA GLU A 191 9.26 13.14 -25.25
C GLU A 191 8.40 11.90 -24.96
N LYS A 192 7.12 12.14 -24.64
CA LYS A 192 6.14 11.09 -24.32
C LYS A 192 6.10 9.97 -25.35
N LYS A 193 6.04 10.31 -26.65
CA LYS A 193 5.98 9.32 -27.73
C LYS A 193 7.22 8.43 -27.81
N ALA A 194 8.38 8.99 -27.51
CA ALA A 194 9.64 8.23 -27.50
C ALA A 194 9.67 7.27 -26.29
N LEU A 195 9.26 7.74 -25.11
CA LEU A 195 9.19 6.90 -23.92
C LEU A 195 8.22 5.73 -24.11
N VAL A 196 7.03 5.97 -24.68
CA VAL A 196 6.05 4.91 -24.96
C VAL A 196 6.68 3.80 -25.81
N LYS A 197 7.36 4.14 -26.92
CA LYS A 197 8.03 3.18 -27.80
C LYS A 197 9.09 2.34 -27.07
N GLU A 198 9.88 2.98 -26.21
CA GLU A 198 10.91 2.27 -25.43
C GLU A 198 10.30 1.33 -24.38
N LEU A 199 9.23 1.76 -23.71
CA LEU A 199 8.52 0.92 -22.74
C LEU A 199 7.86 -0.30 -23.42
N GLU A 200 7.21 -0.10 -24.56
CA GLU A 200 6.63 -1.19 -25.35
C GLU A 200 7.71 -2.17 -25.85
N ARG A 201 8.86 -1.66 -26.30
CA ARG A 201 10.00 -2.47 -26.72
C ARG A 201 10.53 -3.40 -25.64
N ILE A 202 10.48 -2.97 -24.38
CA ILE A 202 10.91 -3.79 -23.23
C ILE A 202 9.75 -4.60 -22.59
N GLY A 203 8.57 -4.63 -23.24
CA GLY A 203 7.48 -5.55 -22.92
C GLY A 203 6.38 -5.01 -22.04
N PHE A 204 6.30 -3.70 -21.81
CA PHE A 204 5.16 -3.09 -21.13
C PHE A 204 3.98 -2.86 -22.08
N THR A 205 2.77 -3.05 -21.57
CA THR A 205 1.58 -2.49 -22.18
C THR A 205 1.36 -1.08 -21.60
N VAL A 206 1.37 -0.08 -22.48
CA VAL A 206 1.33 1.34 -22.07
C VAL A 206 0.00 1.97 -22.50
N ARG A 207 -0.62 2.74 -21.62
CA ARG A 207 -1.74 3.62 -21.95
C ARG A 207 -1.54 5.00 -21.37
N ASP A 208 -2.13 5.99 -21.99
CA ASP A 208 -2.19 7.35 -21.46
C ASP A 208 -3.02 7.40 -20.17
N SER A 209 -2.65 8.29 -19.27
CA SER A 209 -3.50 8.65 -18.14
C SER A 209 -4.69 9.49 -18.61
N GLU A 210 -5.86 9.24 -18.02
CA GLU A 210 -7.06 10.04 -18.27
C GLU A 210 -7.13 11.30 -17.40
N VAL A 211 -6.23 11.41 -16.40
CA VAL A 211 -6.29 12.49 -15.40
C VAL A 211 -5.04 13.35 -15.35
N ALA A 212 -3.87 12.83 -15.72
CA ALA A 212 -2.60 13.54 -15.64
C ALA A 212 -1.89 13.56 -17.01
N ALA A 213 -1.61 14.74 -17.56
CA ALA A 213 -1.07 14.92 -18.91
C ALA A 213 0.29 14.24 -19.12
N ASP A 214 1.18 14.32 -18.11
CA ASP A 214 2.53 13.78 -18.16
C ASP A 214 2.62 12.37 -17.53
N ALA A 215 1.47 11.70 -17.40
CA ALA A 215 1.43 10.34 -16.87
C ALA A 215 1.19 9.28 -17.92
N LEU A 216 1.78 8.10 -17.68
CA LEU A 216 1.48 6.87 -18.37
C LEU A 216 1.10 5.80 -17.36
N VAL A 217 0.19 4.92 -17.72
CA VAL A 217 -0.20 3.76 -16.93
C VAL A 217 0.36 2.50 -17.57
N LEU A 218 1.07 1.71 -16.78
CA LEU A 218 1.80 0.54 -17.23
C LEU A 218 1.12 -0.74 -16.75
N LYS A 219 1.12 -1.75 -17.60
CA LYS A 219 0.83 -3.15 -17.26
C LYS A 219 2.03 -4.01 -17.65
N ASP A 220 2.08 -5.22 -17.09
CA ASP A 220 3.06 -6.24 -17.44
C ASP A 220 4.51 -5.81 -17.15
N GLY A 221 4.95 -5.98 -15.92
CA GLY A 221 6.31 -5.66 -15.51
C GLY A 221 6.41 -4.84 -14.23
N VAL A 222 7.63 -4.51 -13.85
CA VAL A 222 7.92 -3.69 -12.67
C VAL A 222 8.73 -2.48 -13.10
N ALA A 223 8.09 -1.32 -13.17
CA ALA A 223 8.69 -0.07 -13.66
C ALA A 223 9.99 0.30 -12.93
N ALA A 224 10.07 0.08 -11.61
CA ALA A 224 11.26 0.39 -10.81
C ALA A 224 12.52 -0.39 -11.21
N HIS A 225 12.39 -1.49 -11.95
CA HIS A 225 13.53 -2.35 -12.30
C HIS A 225 14.13 -2.06 -13.67
N THR A 226 13.59 -1.12 -14.42
CA THR A 226 14.08 -0.78 -15.77
C THR A 226 15.31 0.13 -15.75
N ALA A 227 16.12 0.09 -16.82
CA ALA A 227 17.18 1.06 -17.04
C ALA A 227 16.63 2.48 -17.18
N LEU A 228 15.50 2.64 -17.88
CA LEU A 228 14.84 3.94 -18.08
C LEU A 228 14.47 4.62 -16.76
N PHE A 229 14.03 3.85 -15.73
CA PHE A 229 13.78 4.39 -14.40
C PHE A 229 15.08 4.83 -13.72
N LYS A 230 16.12 3.99 -13.77
CA LYS A 230 17.41 4.30 -13.15
C LYS A 230 18.07 5.53 -13.75
N GLU A 231 17.91 5.74 -15.05
CA GLU A 231 18.42 6.88 -15.80
C GLU A 231 17.53 8.14 -15.68
N GLY A 232 16.38 8.01 -14.99
CA GLY A 232 15.49 9.12 -14.67
C GLY A 232 14.68 9.64 -15.86
N PHE A 233 14.40 8.83 -16.89
CA PHE A 233 13.46 9.17 -17.94
C PHE A 233 12.02 9.23 -17.47
N TYR A 234 11.73 8.60 -16.36
CA TYR A 234 10.47 8.71 -15.63
C TYR A 234 10.64 8.41 -14.15
N THR A 235 9.62 8.74 -13.37
CA THR A 235 9.51 8.33 -11.97
C THR A 235 8.17 7.66 -11.70
N ILE A 236 8.11 6.80 -10.67
CA ILE A 236 6.86 6.18 -10.24
C ILE A 236 6.13 7.20 -9.37
N GLN A 237 4.95 7.58 -9.81
CA GLN A 237 4.09 8.52 -9.08
C GLN A 237 2.63 8.20 -9.40
N ASP A 238 1.76 8.32 -8.39
CA ASP A 238 0.33 8.19 -8.56
C ASP A 238 -0.23 9.33 -9.43
N GLU A 239 -1.18 9.03 -10.31
CA GLU A 239 -1.78 10.00 -11.22
C GLU A 239 -2.37 11.20 -10.45
N SER A 240 -3.07 10.95 -9.34
CA SER A 240 -3.66 12.00 -8.50
C SER A 240 -2.61 12.87 -7.80
N ALA A 241 -1.43 12.31 -7.49
CA ALA A 241 -0.34 13.05 -6.87
C ALA A 241 0.36 14.04 -7.81
N MET A 242 0.15 13.91 -9.13
CA MET A 242 0.67 14.84 -10.14
C MET A 242 -0.21 16.07 -10.32
N LEU A 243 -1.51 15.97 -10.03
CA LEU A 243 -2.49 17.03 -10.28
C LEU A 243 -2.20 18.36 -9.54
N PRO A 244 -1.74 18.36 -8.28
CA PRO A 244 -1.42 19.63 -7.61
C PRO A 244 -0.40 20.47 -8.38
N VAL A 245 0.67 19.86 -8.89
CA VAL A 245 1.68 20.58 -9.68
C VAL A 245 1.16 20.96 -11.04
N GLN A 246 0.38 20.10 -11.70
CA GLN A 246 -0.25 20.43 -12.99
C GLN A 246 -1.29 21.57 -12.89
N SER A 247 -1.83 21.84 -11.70
CA SER A 247 -2.73 22.96 -11.46
C SER A 247 -2.02 24.28 -11.16
N MET A 248 -0.69 24.23 -11.02
CA MET A 248 0.14 25.42 -10.82
C MET A 248 0.52 26.01 -12.19
N ASP A 249 0.53 27.33 -12.26
CA ASP A 249 1.10 28.08 -13.40
C ASP A 249 2.54 28.40 -13.03
N ILE A 250 3.48 27.56 -13.51
CA ILE A 250 4.89 27.62 -13.10
C ILE A 250 5.71 28.26 -14.22
N ASP A 251 6.30 29.43 -13.90
CA ASP A 251 7.30 30.05 -14.75
C ASP A 251 8.71 29.54 -14.42
N GLY A 252 9.60 29.55 -15.43
CA GLY A 252 10.93 28.94 -15.29
C GLY A 252 11.86 29.59 -14.26
N ASP A 253 11.56 30.79 -13.79
CA ASP A 253 12.30 31.57 -12.78
C ASP A 253 11.61 31.65 -11.42
N ASP A 254 10.52 30.91 -11.22
CA ASP A 254 9.76 30.91 -9.97
C ASP A 254 10.54 30.34 -8.79
N TYR A 255 10.23 30.89 -7.59
CA TYR A 255 10.65 30.35 -6.30
C TYR A 255 9.45 29.68 -5.63
N ILE A 256 9.48 28.36 -5.49
CA ILE A 256 8.36 27.55 -5.02
C ILE A 256 8.74 26.83 -3.73
N LEU A 257 7.81 26.76 -2.77
CA LEU A 257 7.98 26.08 -1.49
C LEU A 257 7.15 24.79 -1.46
N ASP A 258 7.83 23.62 -1.33
CA ASP A 258 7.20 22.34 -1.04
C ASP A 258 7.36 22.01 0.45
N THR A 259 6.28 22.15 1.23
CA THR A 259 6.31 22.07 2.70
C THR A 259 6.24 20.66 3.28
N CYS A 260 5.97 19.65 2.45
CA CYS A 260 5.91 18.23 2.83
C CYS A 260 6.55 17.38 1.72
N ALA A 261 7.83 17.66 1.46
CA ALA A 261 8.47 17.30 0.21
C ALA A 261 8.82 15.81 0.06
N ALA A 262 9.24 15.15 1.14
CA ALA A 262 9.75 13.78 1.02
C ALA A 262 8.69 12.77 0.54
N PRO A 263 9.07 11.87 -0.38
CA PRO A 263 10.39 11.57 -0.93
C PRO A 263 10.80 12.39 -2.18
N GLY A 264 10.13 13.50 -2.52
CA GLY A 264 10.51 14.40 -3.59
C GLY A 264 9.72 14.23 -4.90
N GLY A 265 8.60 13.51 -4.90
CA GLY A 265 7.79 13.29 -6.10
C GLY A 265 7.26 14.59 -6.71
N LYS A 266 6.63 15.47 -5.91
CA LYS A 266 6.14 16.77 -6.35
C LYS A 266 7.28 17.79 -6.50
N THR A 267 8.25 17.77 -5.60
CA THR A 267 9.47 18.60 -5.68
C THR A 267 10.16 18.43 -7.04
N THR A 268 10.43 17.20 -7.46
CA THR A 268 11.06 16.94 -8.76
C THR A 268 10.15 17.30 -9.93
N GLN A 269 8.83 17.16 -9.78
CA GLN A 269 7.87 17.59 -10.80
C GLN A 269 7.90 19.11 -10.99
N ILE A 270 7.93 19.87 -9.91
CA ILE A 270 8.08 21.34 -9.95
C ILE A 270 9.41 21.70 -10.62
N ALA A 271 10.50 21.09 -10.18
CA ALA A 271 11.85 21.37 -10.70
C ALA A 271 12.02 21.06 -12.19
N GLU A 272 11.22 20.14 -12.75
CA GLU A 272 11.19 19.88 -14.19
C GLU A 272 10.67 21.07 -15.01
N HIS A 273 9.87 21.96 -14.43
CA HIS A 273 9.36 23.19 -15.09
C HIS A 273 10.29 24.39 -14.91
N LEU A 274 11.21 24.33 -13.93
CA LEU A 274 12.12 25.45 -13.65
C LEU A 274 13.34 25.48 -14.58
N THR A 275 13.82 26.67 -14.89
CA THR A 275 15.08 26.94 -15.60
C THR A 275 16.12 27.60 -14.68
N THR A 276 15.85 28.80 -14.21
CA THR A 276 16.68 29.57 -13.27
C THR A 276 16.04 29.64 -11.88
N GLY A 277 14.78 29.25 -11.74
CA GLY A 277 14.04 29.22 -10.51
C GLY A 277 14.47 28.09 -9.58
N LEU A 278 13.89 28.07 -8.37
CA LEU A 278 14.26 27.16 -7.31
C LEU A 278 13.03 26.61 -6.58
N VAL A 279 13.00 25.31 -6.30
CA VAL A 279 12.06 24.75 -5.33
C VAL A 279 12.78 24.49 -4.01
N VAL A 280 12.28 25.09 -2.93
CA VAL A 280 12.75 24.86 -1.57
C VAL A 280 11.90 23.75 -0.96
N ALA A 281 12.53 22.60 -0.72
CA ALA A 281 11.90 21.39 -0.22
C ALA A 281 12.05 21.27 1.30
N LEU A 282 10.93 21.29 2.03
CA LEU A 282 10.90 21.13 3.48
C LEU A 282 10.34 19.77 3.86
N ASP A 283 10.92 19.11 4.85
CA ASP A 283 10.31 17.95 5.51
C ASP A 283 10.62 17.97 7.01
N LEU A 284 9.66 17.48 7.81
CA LEU A 284 9.79 17.36 9.26
C LEU A 284 10.93 16.42 9.67
N HIS A 285 11.20 15.42 8.86
CA HIS A 285 12.16 14.36 9.16
C HIS A 285 13.43 14.53 8.33
N GLU A 286 14.48 15.03 8.95
CA GLU A 286 15.80 15.22 8.34
C GLU A 286 16.32 13.96 7.63
N ASN A 287 16.09 12.78 8.21
CA ASN A 287 16.48 11.49 7.62
C ASN A 287 15.75 11.13 6.31
N LYS A 288 14.78 11.92 5.88
CA LYS A 288 14.09 11.75 4.59
C LYS A 288 14.59 12.70 3.50
N LEU A 289 15.32 13.76 3.88
CA LEU A 289 15.78 14.76 2.92
C LEU A 289 16.73 14.16 1.87
N HIS A 290 17.60 13.23 2.26
CA HIS A 290 18.49 12.55 1.31
C HIS A 290 17.74 11.89 0.15
N LYS A 291 16.51 11.37 0.37
CA LYS A 291 15.70 10.77 -0.69
C LYS A 291 15.19 11.78 -1.71
N ILE A 292 14.97 13.02 -1.29
CA ILE A 292 14.61 14.12 -2.20
C ILE A 292 15.77 14.38 -3.15
N MET A 293 17.00 14.49 -2.62
CA MET A 293 18.18 14.74 -3.43
C MET A 293 18.50 13.55 -4.36
N GLU A 294 18.47 12.32 -3.86
CA GLU A 294 18.64 11.12 -4.68
C GLU A 294 17.68 11.10 -5.89
N ASN A 295 16.41 11.46 -5.65
CA ASN A 295 15.42 11.57 -6.72
C ASN A 295 15.69 12.75 -7.66
N ALA A 296 16.09 13.92 -7.13
CA ALA A 296 16.41 15.10 -7.92
C ALA A 296 17.64 14.86 -8.83
N GLU A 297 18.68 14.22 -8.30
CA GLU A 297 19.87 13.82 -9.07
C GLU A 297 19.51 12.82 -10.16
N ARG A 298 18.77 11.77 -9.82
CA ARG A 298 18.31 10.76 -10.79
C ARG A 298 17.48 11.38 -11.91
N MET A 299 16.58 12.31 -11.56
CA MET A 299 15.74 13.03 -12.52
C MET A 299 16.52 14.13 -13.29
N GLY A 300 17.72 14.52 -12.83
CA GLY A 300 18.55 15.55 -13.47
C GLY A 300 18.03 16.96 -13.24
N VAL A 301 17.47 17.22 -12.06
CA VAL A 301 16.89 18.52 -11.66
C VAL A 301 17.43 19.04 -10.32
N SER A 302 18.56 18.50 -9.85
CA SER A 302 19.13 18.83 -8.53
C SER A 302 19.56 20.28 -8.43
N GLU A 303 19.94 20.93 -9.54
CA GLU A 303 20.32 22.34 -9.56
C GLU A 303 19.14 23.30 -9.22
N ASN A 304 17.90 22.84 -9.43
CA ASN A 304 16.69 23.60 -9.14
C ASN A 304 16.03 23.18 -7.80
N VAL A 305 16.75 22.42 -6.94
CA VAL A 305 16.22 21.92 -5.67
C VAL A 305 17.14 22.32 -4.52
N ASP A 306 16.60 23.05 -3.55
CA ASP A 306 17.23 23.28 -2.25
C ASP A 306 16.45 22.58 -1.15
N MET A 307 17.12 22.14 -0.09
CA MET A 307 16.49 21.35 0.97
C MET A 307 16.73 21.97 2.32
N VAL A 308 15.66 22.10 3.11
CA VAL A 308 15.73 22.61 4.48
C VAL A 308 15.00 21.66 5.42
N SER A 309 15.69 21.25 6.48
CA SER A 309 15.06 20.56 7.60
C SER A 309 14.33 21.59 8.48
N VAL A 310 13.01 21.49 8.58
CA VAL A 310 12.22 22.40 9.40
C VAL A 310 11.33 21.62 10.36
N ILE A 311 11.47 21.93 11.63
CA ILE A 311 10.50 21.55 12.65
C ILE A 311 9.30 22.51 12.52
N ILE A 312 8.33 22.16 11.67
CA ILE A 312 7.12 22.99 11.37
C ILE A 312 6.26 23.24 12.63
N CYS A 313 6.40 22.45 13.69
CA CYS A 313 5.65 22.63 14.94
C CYS A 313 5.88 24.00 15.64
N SER A 314 6.85 24.79 15.21
CA SER A 314 7.13 26.12 15.80
C SER A 314 6.50 27.28 15.04
N LEU A 315 5.82 27.03 13.93
CA LEU A 315 5.27 28.09 13.04
C LEU A 315 3.74 28.24 13.13
N VAL A 316 3.07 27.47 13.99
CA VAL A 316 1.62 27.61 14.24
C VAL A 316 1.43 28.10 15.68
N LEU A 317 1.62 29.37 15.88
CA LEU A 317 1.04 30.18 16.95
C LEU A 317 0.63 31.53 16.38
#